data_9eea3cc67f8487c1f7aa2e19c7f00f26
#
_entry.id   9eea3cc67f8487c1f7aa2e19c7f00f26
#
_cell.length_a   1.000
_cell.length_b   1.000
_cell.length_c   1.000
_cell.angle_alpha   90.00
_cell.angle_beta   90.00
_cell.angle_gamma   90.00
#
_symmetry.space_group_name_H-M   'P 1'
#
loop_
_entity.id
_entity.type
_entity.pdbx_description
1 polymer ?
#
loop_
_entity_poly.entity_id
_entity_poly.type
_entity_poly.pdbx_seq_one_letter_code
_entity_poly.pdbx_strand_id
1 'polypeptide(L)'
;MNYFKKGRMKNSKKLLVFCSLIRNFNFVESSCTQQNKEKPTFSLFCIRLFVPLQGMKWKNLIIGMLLSLSVSTLANEPLKVMQEWKAGTVVSLSDVEAYGIDNCFVAEVISDAVFARMQGKSYKKNCTIPRNQLRYLRLLHRNDKGEILLGEIVCNVKIANDLVEIFRQLYEASYPIERMMLIDEYNADDETSMRHNNTSSFNFRTIAGSKKLSHHARGMAVDINTLYNPYYKKRKNGTVVIQPTTGKPYVNRKRNFPYKIVRGDLCYRLFLEHGFTWGGAWRDRKDYQHFEKSIN
;
A
#
# COMPACT_ATOMS: atom_id res chain seq x y z
N MET A 1 -51.00 -9.24 1.79
CA MET A 1 -51.20 -9.78 3.15
C MET A 1 -49.93 -9.52 3.94
N ASN A 2 -50.11 -8.65 4.96
CA ASN A 2 -49.12 -8.10 5.89
C ASN A 2 -48.29 -9.14 6.63
N TYR A 3 -47.01 -8.83 6.96
CA TYR A 3 -46.53 -8.75 8.34
C TYR A 3 -45.19 -8.05 8.44
N PHE A 4 -45.25 -6.77 8.87
CA PHE A 4 -44.15 -6.05 9.51
C PHE A 4 -43.98 -6.56 10.96
N LYS A 5 -42.75 -6.82 11.41
CA LYS A 5 -42.42 -6.84 12.83
C LYS A 5 -41.23 -5.94 13.15
N LYS A 6 -41.53 -4.86 13.86
CA LYS A 6 -40.63 -3.92 14.51
C LYS A 6 -39.83 -4.63 15.61
N GLY A 7 -38.50 -4.54 15.58
CA GLY A 7 -37.60 -4.81 16.72
C GLY A 7 -37.08 -3.51 17.29
N ARG A 8 -37.39 -3.21 18.51
CA ARG A 8 -37.19 -1.95 19.27
C ARG A 8 -35.75 -1.82 19.75
N MET A 9 -35.13 -0.68 19.44
CA MET A 9 -33.86 -0.23 20.05
C MET A 9 -34.04 0.01 21.55
N LYS A 10 -33.15 -0.57 22.35
CA LYS A 10 -32.89 -0.16 23.74
C LYS A 10 -31.36 -0.07 23.87
N ASN A 11 -30.83 1.14 23.88
CA ASN A 11 -29.62 1.54 24.60
C ASN A 11 -29.21 2.99 24.25
N SER A 12 -30.04 3.93 24.76
CA SER A 12 -29.71 5.38 24.65
C SER A 12 -29.52 6.03 26.04
N LYS A 13 -28.92 5.30 27.01
CA LYS A 13 -28.69 5.87 28.35
C LYS A 13 -27.21 5.92 28.78
N LYS A 14 -26.24 5.51 27.94
CA LYS A 14 -24.81 5.61 28.31
C LYS A 14 -24.06 6.76 27.63
N LEU A 15 -24.67 7.50 26.71
CA LEU A 15 -24.03 8.61 26.00
C LEU A 15 -24.28 9.99 26.64
N LEU A 16 -25.16 10.08 27.62
CA LEU A 16 -25.55 11.35 28.24
C LEU A 16 -24.73 11.76 29.49
N VAL A 17 -23.86 10.88 30.00
CA VAL A 17 -23.02 11.18 31.16
C VAL A 17 -21.69 11.85 30.79
N PHE A 18 -21.25 11.74 29.54
CA PHE A 18 -19.97 12.35 29.09
C PHE A 18 -20.09 13.83 28.68
N CYS A 19 -21.28 14.29 28.31
CA CYS A 19 -21.50 15.70 27.92
C CYS A 19 -21.78 16.67 29.07
N SER A 20 -22.00 16.18 30.30
CA SER A 20 -22.28 17.03 31.47
C SER A 20 -21.06 17.59 32.17
N LEU A 21 -19.86 17.09 31.87
CA LEU A 21 -18.61 17.50 32.55
C LEU A 21 -17.84 18.61 31.84
N ILE A 22 -18.29 19.08 30.65
CA ILE A 22 -17.57 20.11 29.85
C ILE A 22 -18.21 21.51 29.96
N ARG A 23 -19.29 21.70 30.74
CA ARG A 23 -20.03 22.98 30.78
C ARG A 23 -19.54 24.04 31.78
N ASN A 24 -18.44 23.86 32.46
CA ASN A 24 -17.93 24.85 33.47
C ASN A 24 -16.50 25.31 33.19
N PHE A 25 -16.13 25.60 31.96
CA PHE A 25 -14.90 26.33 31.66
C PHE A 25 -15.22 27.64 30.97
N ASN A 26 -15.00 28.74 31.69
CA ASN A 26 -15.04 30.12 31.16
C ASN A 26 -13.81 30.34 30.24
N PHE A 27 -14.07 30.65 28.99
CA PHE A 27 -13.09 31.14 28.04
C PHE A 27 -12.82 32.65 28.35
N VAL A 28 -11.58 32.99 28.59
CA VAL A 28 -11.12 34.39 28.56
C VAL A 28 -10.42 34.59 27.21
N GLU A 29 -11.06 35.29 26.28
CA GLU A 29 -10.44 35.82 25.06
C GLU A 29 -9.62 37.08 25.43
N SER A 30 -8.31 37.01 25.18
CA SER A 30 -7.49 38.23 25.08
C SER A 30 -7.12 38.47 23.61
N SER A 31 -7.70 39.53 23.08
CA SER A 31 -7.39 40.11 21.77
C SER A 31 -5.95 40.68 21.77
N CYS A 32 -5.15 40.29 20.80
CA CYS A 32 -3.95 41.04 20.44
C CYS A 32 -3.89 41.21 18.93
N THR A 33 -4.04 42.43 18.49
CA THR A 33 -3.89 42.92 17.13
C THR A 33 -2.44 43.21 16.78
N GLN A 34 -2.11 42.93 15.50
CA GLN A 34 -1.12 43.54 14.59
C GLN A 34 0.12 42.75 14.19
N GLN A 35 0.09 42.44 12.90
CA GLN A 35 1.15 42.49 11.85
C GLN A 35 2.55 41.96 12.16
N ASN A 36 2.95 40.85 11.48
CA ASN A 36 3.98 40.87 10.45
C ASN A 36 4.13 39.50 9.77
N LYS A 37 4.46 39.56 8.49
CA LYS A 37 4.72 38.42 7.61
C LYS A 37 5.95 37.65 8.07
N GLU A 38 5.79 36.35 8.42
CA GLU A 38 6.84 35.32 8.29
C GLU A 38 6.23 33.92 8.39
N LYS A 39 6.91 32.94 7.77
CA LYS A 39 6.47 31.56 7.48
C LYS A 39 6.02 30.79 8.72
N PRO A 40 5.07 29.81 8.58
CA PRO A 40 4.62 29.03 9.72
C PRO A 40 5.66 27.98 10.11
N THR A 41 6.33 28.20 11.23
CA THR A 41 6.99 27.16 12.00
C THR A 41 5.96 26.50 12.92
N PHE A 42 5.92 25.18 12.92
CA PHE A 42 5.07 24.38 13.80
C PHE A 42 5.32 24.74 15.26
N SER A 43 4.35 25.41 15.87
CA SER A 43 4.35 25.68 17.30
C SER A 43 3.62 24.57 18.03
N LEU A 44 4.38 23.82 18.86
CA LEU A 44 3.82 22.90 19.84
C LEU A 44 2.89 23.67 20.78
N PHE A 45 1.61 23.39 20.75
CA PHE A 45 0.68 23.86 21.78
C PHE A 45 0.91 23.07 23.07
N CYS A 46 1.75 23.64 23.96
CA CYS A 46 1.80 23.22 25.36
C CYS A 46 0.55 23.74 26.08
N ILE A 47 -0.46 22.88 26.26
CA ILE A 47 -1.55 23.16 27.21
C ILE A 47 -0.97 23.06 28.61
N ARG A 48 -0.67 24.20 29.23
CA ARG A 48 -0.38 24.30 30.67
C ARG A 48 -1.71 24.13 31.44
N LEU A 49 -1.99 22.95 31.92
CA LEU A 49 -3.00 22.71 32.95
C LEU A 49 -2.43 23.21 34.28
N PHE A 50 -2.80 24.45 34.67
CA PHE A 50 -2.58 24.92 36.03
C PHE A 50 -3.70 24.35 36.93
N VAL A 51 -3.41 23.26 37.65
CA VAL A 51 -4.26 22.76 38.72
C VAL A 51 -3.65 23.29 40.06
N PRO A 52 -4.40 23.98 40.93
CA PRO A 52 -3.87 24.41 42.22
C PRO A 52 -3.57 23.21 43.11
N LEU A 53 -2.31 23.00 43.38
CA LEU A 53 -1.77 21.90 44.22
C LEU A 53 -1.97 22.15 45.70
N GLN A 54 -3.21 22.26 46.18
CA GLN A 54 -3.48 22.22 47.63
C GLN A 54 -4.25 20.94 47.93
N GLY A 55 -3.56 19.98 48.54
CA GLY A 55 -4.19 18.81 49.18
C GLY A 55 -4.01 17.43 48.52
N MET A 56 -3.22 17.28 47.44
CA MET A 56 -2.98 15.97 46.86
C MET A 56 -1.80 15.24 47.51
N LYS A 57 -2.06 14.04 48.08
CA LYS A 57 -1.00 13.19 48.63
C LYS A 57 -0.07 12.74 47.50
N TRP A 58 1.23 12.81 47.72
CA TRP A 58 2.29 12.47 46.75
C TRP A 58 2.11 11.14 45.99
N LYS A 59 1.43 10.16 46.60
CA LYS A 59 1.09 8.86 45.97
C LYS A 59 0.21 9.00 44.74
N ASN A 60 -0.72 9.97 44.73
CA ASN A 60 -1.63 10.18 43.59
C ASN A 60 -0.96 10.93 42.45
N LEU A 61 0.07 11.75 42.73
CA LEU A 61 0.87 12.44 41.72
C LEU A 61 1.74 11.44 40.93
N ILE A 62 2.35 10.48 41.62
CA ILE A 62 3.18 9.43 40.99
C ILE A 62 2.34 8.51 40.10
N ILE A 63 1.12 8.14 40.54
CA ILE A 63 0.21 7.31 39.71
C ILE A 63 -0.27 8.08 38.48
N GLY A 64 -0.57 9.37 38.62
CA GLY A 64 -0.94 10.20 37.46
C GLY A 64 0.21 10.36 36.44
N MET A 65 1.45 10.49 36.92
CA MET A 65 2.64 10.61 36.06
C MET A 65 3.04 9.29 35.41
N LEU A 66 2.86 8.15 36.09
CA LEU A 66 3.06 6.80 35.53
C LEU A 66 1.99 6.45 34.49
N LEU A 67 0.74 6.85 34.71
CA LEU A 67 -0.35 6.66 33.73
C LEU A 67 -0.15 7.54 32.47
N SER A 68 0.35 8.78 32.61
CA SER A 68 0.62 9.64 31.45
C SER A 68 1.83 9.17 30.65
N LEU A 69 2.85 8.59 31.28
CA LEU A 69 3.99 7.96 30.59
C LEU A 69 3.60 6.69 29.85
N SER A 70 2.71 5.87 30.39
CA SER A 70 2.26 4.64 29.73
C SER A 70 1.34 4.92 28.53
N VAL A 71 0.54 5.97 28.56
CA VAL A 71 -0.32 6.39 27.43
C VAL A 71 0.52 6.93 26.28
N SER A 72 1.59 7.68 26.56
CA SER A 72 2.46 8.23 25.49
C SER A 72 3.32 7.17 24.81
N THR A 73 3.71 6.09 25.48
CA THR A 73 4.45 4.97 24.84
C THR A 73 3.55 4.12 23.97
N LEU A 74 2.31 3.87 24.36
CA LEU A 74 1.33 3.12 23.56
C LEU A 74 0.88 3.87 22.29
N ALA A 75 0.88 5.21 22.30
CA ALA A 75 0.49 6.03 21.15
C ALA A 75 1.57 6.13 20.05
N ASN A 76 2.84 5.79 20.35
CA ASN A 76 3.96 5.92 19.40
C ASN A 76 4.22 4.64 18.58
N GLU A 77 3.78 3.48 19.02
CA GLU A 77 4.03 2.20 18.31
C GLU A 77 3.38 2.14 16.91
N PRO A 78 2.11 2.54 16.70
CA PRO A 78 1.49 2.53 15.38
C PRO A 78 2.21 3.43 14.38
N LEU A 79 2.60 4.64 14.78
CA LEU A 79 3.34 5.58 13.93
C LEU A 79 4.72 5.03 13.55
N LYS A 80 5.39 4.31 14.45
CA LYS A 80 6.67 3.66 14.20
C LYS A 80 6.55 2.60 13.11
N VAL A 81 5.54 1.72 13.17
CA VAL A 81 5.28 0.71 12.13
C VAL A 81 5.08 1.36 10.77
N MET A 82 4.31 2.46 10.69
CA MET A 82 4.08 3.20 9.45
C MET A 82 5.36 3.89 8.93
N GLN A 83 6.22 4.38 9.82
CA GLN A 83 7.51 5.01 9.46
C GLN A 83 8.53 3.98 8.96
N GLU A 84 8.64 2.83 9.61
CA GLU A 84 9.55 1.75 9.23
C GLU A 84 9.17 1.11 7.89
N TRP A 85 7.90 1.17 7.51
CA TRP A 85 7.33 0.69 6.25
C TRP A 85 7.84 -0.70 5.83
N LYS A 86 7.60 -1.70 6.64
CA LYS A 86 7.93 -3.08 6.27
C LYS A 86 6.81 -3.68 5.44
N ALA A 87 7.05 -3.93 4.15
CA ALA A 87 6.07 -4.52 3.25
C ALA A 87 5.53 -5.86 3.77
N GLY A 88 4.23 -6.09 3.58
CA GLY A 88 3.51 -7.26 4.08
C GLY A 88 3.01 -7.13 5.52
N THR A 89 3.33 -6.04 6.22
CA THR A 89 2.76 -5.76 7.56
C THR A 89 1.30 -5.35 7.44
N VAL A 90 0.44 -5.99 8.23
CA VAL A 90 -0.97 -5.59 8.38
C VAL A 90 -1.05 -4.40 9.33
N VAL A 91 -1.81 -3.39 8.95
CA VAL A 91 -2.03 -2.16 9.73
C VAL A 91 -3.52 -1.88 9.87
N SER A 92 -3.88 -1.10 10.90
CA SER A 92 -5.27 -0.70 11.11
C SER A 92 -5.62 0.56 10.30
N LEU A 93 -6.91 0.81 10.09
CA LEU A 93 -7.36 2.06 9.47
C LEU A 93 -6.96 3.27 10.31
N SER A 94 -7.01 3.15 11.65
CA SER A 94 -6.60 4.22 12.56
C SER A 94 -5.10 4.55 12.44
N ASP A 95 -4.23 3.56 12.15
CA ASP A 95 -2.80 3.80 11.92
C ASP A 95 -2.58 4.59 10.63
N VAL A 96 -3.33 4.22 9.57
CA VAL A 96 -3.30 4.93 8.28
C VAL A 96 -3.80 6.37 8.43
N GLU A 97 -4.90 6.59 9.16
CA GLU A 97 -5.46 7.92 9.42
C GLU A 97 -4.49 8.79 10.23
N ALA A 98 -3.88 8.23 11.28
CA ALA A 98 -2.89 8.93 12.11
C ALA A 98 -1.60 9.28 11.35
N TYR A 99 -1.16 8.41 10.44
CA TYR A 99 0.01 8.63 9.59
C TYR A 99 -0.27 9.60 8.44
N GLY A 100 -1.52 9.69 8.00
CA GLY A 100 -1.99 10.44 6.84
C GLY A 100 -1.94 9.62 5.56
N ILE A 101 -3.11 9.44 4.93
CA ILE A 101 -3.26 8.61 3.72
C ILE A 101 -2.34 9.04 2.57
N ASP A 102 -2.08 10.34 2.42
CA ASP A 102 -1.22 10.88 1.35
C ASP A 102 0.26 10.47 1.55
N ASN A 103 0.70 10.19 2.79
CA ASN A 103 2.03 9.67 3.07
C ASN A 103 2.16 8.16 2.77
N CYS A 104 1.04 7.49 2.47
CA CYS A 104 0.99 6.07 2.16
C CYS A 104 1.04 5.74 0.67
N PHE A 105 0.99 6.76 -0.21
CA PHE A 105 1.03 6.62 -1.66
C PHE A 105 2.05 7.58 -2.23
N VAL A 106 3.32 7.19 -2.17
CA VAL A 106 4.44 8.05 -2.54
C VAL A 106 5.45 7.34 -3.43
N ALA A 107 6.08 8.11 -4.33
CA ALA A 107 7.19 7.67 -5.15
C ALA A 107 8.46 8.41 -4.72
N GLU A 108 9.42 7.69 -4.19
CA GLU A 108 10.63 8.21 -3.58
C GLU A 108 11.88 7.85 -4.39
N VAL A 109 12.95 8.62 -4.22
CA VAL A 109 14.28 8.22 -4.67
C VAL A 109 14.68 6.95 -3.89
N ILE A 110 15.24 5.96 -4.59
CA ILE A 110 15.68 4.73 -3.92
C ILE A 110 16.78 5.08 -2.91
N SER A 111 16.53 4.81 -1.62
CA SER A 111 17.51 4.98 -0.55
C SER A 111 18.62 3.93 -0.63
N ASP A 112 19.77 4.17 0.03
CA ASP A 112 20.86 3.19 0.07
C ASP A 112 20.43 1.87 0.71
N ALA A 113 19.56 1.92 1.72
CA ALA A 113 19.01 0.73 2.37
C ALA A 113 18.16 -0.12 1.40
N VAL A 114 17.26 0.50 0.64
CA VAL A 114 16.46 -0.20 -0.39
C VAL A 114 17.37 -0.71 -1.51
N PHE A 115 18.33 0.11 -1.96
CA PHE A 115 19.25 -0.28 -3.02
C PHE A 115 20.12 -1.48 -2.63
N ALA A 116 20.59 -1.55 -1.37
CA ALA A 116 21.35 -2.69 -0.86
C ALA A 116 20.55 -4.00 -0.93
N ARG A 117 19.22 -3.96 -0.72
CA ARG A 117 18.35 -5.15 -0.88
C ARG A 117 18.29 -5.63 -2.34
N MET A 118 18.41 -4.72 -3.31
CA MET A 118 18.29 -4.98 -4.75
C MET A 118 19.61 -5.43 -5.39
N GLN A 119 20.77 -4.98 -4.86
CA GLN A 119 22.08 -5.25 -5.45
C GLN A 119 22.39 -6.76 -5.55
N GLY A 120 22.80 -7.19 -6.75
CA GLY A 120 23.09 -8.60 -7.05
C GLY A 120 21.87 -9.47 -7.27
N LYS A 121 20.66 -8.96 -7.02
CA LYS A 121 19.38 -9.63 -7.21
C LYS A 121 18.63 -9.02 -8.41
N SER A 122 17.60 -8.21 -8.17
CA SER A 122 16.89 -7.50 -9.25
C SER A 122 17.79 -6.48 -9.95
N TYR A 123 18.69 -5.82 -9.23
CA TYR A 123 19.70 -4.90 -9.77
C TYR A 123 21.04 -5.60 -9.94
N LYS A 124 21.20 -6.32 -11.06
CA LYS A 124 22.39 -7.13 -11.37
C LYS A 124 23.59 -6.25 -11.71
N LYS A 125 24.83 -6.79 -11.60
CA LYS A 125 26.09 -6.07 -11.92
C LYS A 125 26.10 -5.48 -13.34
N ASN A 126 25.45 -6.15 -14.29
CA ASN A 126 25.33 -5.72 -15.68
C ASN A 126 24.05 -4.91 -15.94
N CYS A 127 23.38 -4.42 -14.92
CA CYS A 127 22.20 -3.57 -15.09
C CYS A 127 22.58 -2.27 -15.80
N THR A 128 21.88 -1.98 -16.90
CA THR A 128 22.12 -0.80 -17.72
C THR A 128 21.17 0.36 -17.38
N ILE A 129 20.24 0.14 -16.44
CA ILE A 129 19.29 1.17 -16.00
C ILE A 129 19.91 1.92 -14.82
N PRO A 130 20.18 3.24 -14.96
CA PRO A 130 20.70 4.03 -13.84
C PRO A 130 19.74 4.05 -12.65
N ARG A 131 20.27 3.97 -11.42
CA ARG A 131 19.46 4.01 -10.18
C ARG A 131 18.53 5.23 -10.11
N ASN A 132 18.99 6.39 -10.58
CA ASN A 132 18.21 7.64 -10.59
C ASN A 132 17.02 7.63 -11.56
N GLN A 133 16.95 6.67 -12.50
CA GLN A 133 15.79 6.43 -13.35
C GLN A 133 14.74 5.52 -12.69
N LEU A 134 15.02 5.00 -11.50
CA LEU A 134 14.10 4.18 -10.73
C LEU A 134 13.52 4.96 -9.54
N ARG A 135 12.32 4.55 -9.10
CA ARG A 135 11.66 5.06 -7.91
C ARG A 135 11.21 3.88 -7.04
N TYR A 136 11.32 4.08 -5.75
CA TYR A 136 10.73 3.21 -4.74
C TYR A 136 9.35 3.77 -4.39
N LEU A 137 8.32 2.95 -4.49
CA LEU A 137 6.95 3.31 -4.17
C LEU A 137 6.56 2.65 -2.85
N ARG A 138 6.02 3.45 -1.94
CA ARG A 138 5.27 2.97 -0.79
C ARG A 138 3.79 3.06 -1.13
N LEU A 139 3.07 1.96 -0.97
CA LEU A 139 1.69 1.81 -1.41
C LEU A 139 0.92 0.98 -0.39
N LEU A 140 -0.33 1.35 -0.10
CA LEU A 140 -1.24 0.46 0.62
C LEU A 140 -1.99 -0.44 -0.36
N HIS A 141 -2.32 -1.62 0.10
CA HIS A 141 -3.24 -2.50 -0.61
C HIS A 141 -4.15 -3.25 0.38
N ARG A 142 -5.23 -3.83 -0.13
CA ARG A 142 -6.12 -4.70 0.64
C ARG A 142 -6.08 -6.10 0.05
N ASN A 143 -6.09 -7.10 0.91
CA ASN A 143 -6.29 -8.49 0.46
C ASN A 143 -7.79 -8.82 0.35
N ASP A 144 -8.11 -10.06 0.00
CA ASP A 144 -9.50 -10.54 -0.13
C ASP A 144 -10.26 -10.64 1.20
N LYS A 145 -9.56 -10.53 2.34
CA LYS A 145 -10.14 -10.44 3.67
C LYS A 145 -10.42 -8.98 4.09
N GLY A 146 -10.05 -8.00 3.26
CA GLY A 146 -10.17 -6.58 3.55
C GLY A 146 -9.09 -6.03 4.50
N GLU A 147 -8.08 -6.84 4.87
CA GLU A 147 -6.94 -6.38 5.67
C GLU A 147 -6.13 -5.34 4.88
N ILE A 148 -5.69 -4.28 5.55
CA ILE A 148 -4.82 -3.25 4.98
C ILE A 148 -3.37 -3.67 5.20
N LEU A 149 -2.58 -3.70 4.12
CA LEU A 149 -1.18 -4.08 4.16
C LEU A 149 -0.30 -2.98 3.58
N LEU A 150 0.90 -2.85 4.16
CA LEU A 150 1.97 -2.05 3.60
C LEU A 150 2.57 -2.79 2.40
N GLY A 151 2.67 -2.11 1.26
CA GLY A 151 3.24 -2.64 0.03
C GLY A 151 4.39 -1.79 -0.49
N GLU A 152 5.24 -2.39 -1.32
CA GLU A 152 6.38 -1.73 -1.95
C GLU A 152 6.59 -2.20 -3.39
N ILE A 153 6.96 -1.28 -4.28
CA ILE A 153 7.32 -1.56 -5.67
C ILE A 153 8.53 -0.70 -6.05
N VAL A 154 9.42 -1.23 -6.89
CA VAL A 154 10.39 -0.40 -7.62
C VAL A 154 10.00 -0.39 -9.08
N CYS A 155 9.89 0.82 -9.67
CA CYS A 155 9.57 1.02 -11.08
C CYS A 155 10.38 2.16 -11.70
N ASN A 156 10.24 2.36 -13.01
CA ASN A 156 10.85 3.51 -13.69
C ASN A 156 10.16 4.82 -13.28
N VAL A 157 10.94 5.89 -13.15
CA VAL A 157 10.43 7.24 -12.84
C VAL A 157 9.31 7.69 -13.78
N LYS A 158 9.34 7.23 -15.04
CA LYS A 158 8.37 7.59 -16.08
C LYS A 158 6.95 7.05 -15.83
N ILE A 159 6.80 6.00 -15.04
CA ILE A 159 5.49 5.41 -14.70
C ILE A 159 5.18 5.49 -13.20
N ALA A 160 6.08 6.06 -12.40
CA ALA A 160 5.95 6.04 -10.96
C ALA A 160 4.68 6.75 -10.47
N ASN A 161 4.39 7.95 -11.00
CA ASN A 161 3.18 8.69 -10.62
C ASN A 161 1.89 8.00 -11.10
N ASP A 162 1.90 7.41 -12.30
CA ASP A 162 0.77 6.62 -12.78
C ASP A 162 0.47 5.46 -11.82
N LEU A 163 1.50 4.75 -11.37
CA LEU A 163 1.33 3.63 -10.45
C LEU A 163 0.83 4.08 -9.06
N VAL A 164 1.34 5.20 -8.54
CA VAL A 164 0.83 5.78 -7.29
C VAL A 164 -0.66 6.05 -7.38
N GLU A 165 -1.10 6.68 -8.46
CA GLU A 165 -2.51 7.01 -8.71
C GLU A 165 -3.37 5.75 -8.87
N ILE A 166 -2.94 4.80 -9.70
CA ILE A 166 -3.64 3.53 -9.94
C ILE A 166 -3.81 2.75 -8.65
N PHE A 167 -2.72 2.55 -7.88
CA PHE A 167 -2.79 1.75 -6.66
C PHE A 167 -3.59 2.45 -5.55
N ARG A 168 -3.59 3.78 -5.50
CA ARG A 168 -4.46 4.54 -4.61
C ARG A 168 -5.93 4.27 -4.92
N GLN A 169 -6.35 4.37 -6.17
CA GLN A 169 -7.72 4.11 -6.58
C GLN A 169 -8.13 2.64 -6.36
N LEU A 170 -7.23 1.69 -6.59
CA LEU A 170 -7.45 0.28 -6.28
C LEU A 170 -7.67 0.05 -4.78
N TYR A 171 -6.87 0.69 -3.92
CA TYR A 171 -7.00 0.62 -2.46
C TYR A 171 -8.33 1.22 -1.97
N GLU A 172 -8.68 2.42 -2.46
CA GLU A 172 -9.94 3.12 -2.11
C GLU A 172 -11.16 2.31 -2.52
N ALA A 173 -11.11 1.65 -3.68
CA ALA A 173 -12.17 0.76 -4.16
C ALA A 173 -12.15 -0.64 -3.52
N SER A 174 -11.25 -0.90 -2.56
CA SER A 174 -11.05 -2.22 -1.95
C SER A 174 -10.80 -3.34 -2.98
N TYR A 175 -10.12 -3.02 -4.09
CA TYR A 175 -9.73 -4.03 -5.08
C TYR A 175 -8.66 -4.96 -4.47
N PRO A 176 -8.85 -6.30 -4.49
CA PRO A 176 -7.98 -7.18 -3.74
C PRO A 176 -6.62 -7.37 -4.42
N ILE A 177 -5.56 -7.10 -3.69
CA ILE A 177 -4.17 -7.43 -4.02
C ILE A 177 -3.60 -8.18 -2.82
N GLU A 178 -3.17 -9.43 -3.01
CA GLU A 178 -2.76 -10.27 -1.89
C GLU A 178 -1.42 -9.87 -1.30
N ARG A 179 -0.44 -9.58 -2.18
CA ARG A 179 0.93 -9.29 -1.78
C ARG A 179 1.58 -8.29 -2.71
N MET A 180 2.39 -7.41 -2.14
CA MET A 180 3.12 -6.39 -2.89
C MET A 180 4.48 -6.15 -2.22
N MET A 181 5.49 -6.90 -2.66
CA MET A 181 6.84 -6.88 -2.09
C MET A 181 7.86 -6.80 -3.21
N LEU A 182 9.06 -6.25 -2.92
CA LEU A 182 10.17 -6.31 -3.88
C LEU A 182 10.45 -7.77 -4.27
N ILE A 183 10.70 -7.99 -5.55
CA ILE A 183 11.05 -9.34 -6.04
C ILE A 183 12.35 -9.87 -5.41
N ASP A 184 13.14 -8.98 -4.84
CA ASP A 184 14.38 -9.24 -4.11
C ASP A 184 14.17 -10.10 -2.86
N GLU A 185 12.99 -10.07 -2.26
CA GLU A 185 12.59 -10.97 -1.16
C GLU A 185 12.50 -12.43 -1.62
N TYR A 186 12.38 -12.64 -2.93
CA TYR A 186 12.40 -13.95 -3.60
C TYR A 186 13.70 -14.18 -4.37
N ASN A 187 14.81 -13.51 -3.99
CA ASN A 187 16.11 -13.56 -4.68
C ASN A 187 16.02 -13.20 -6.19
N ALA A 188 15.08 -12.33 -6.55
CA ALA A 188 14.76 -11.95 -7.93
C ALA A 188 14.38 -13.14 -8.84
N ASP A 189 13.90 -14.25 -8.25
CA ASP A 189 13.36 -15.39 -8.98
C ASP A 189 11.88 -15.19 -9.28
N ASP A 190 11.56 -15.02 -10.57
CA ASP A 190 10.20 -14.74 -11.03
C ASP A 190 9.21 -15.88 -10.66
N GLU A 191 9.63 -17.15 -10.84
CA GLU A 191 8.74 -18.29 -10.58
C GLU A 191 8.36 -18.38 -9.09
N THR A 192 9.32 -18.18 -8.18
CA THR A 192 9.07 -18.17 -6.74
C THR A 192 8.18 -16.99 -6.35
N SER A 193 8.48 -15.79 -6.83
CA SER A 193 7.66 -14.59 -6.59
C SER A 193 6.21 -14.81 -7.06
N MET A 194 6.02 -15.33 -8.27
CA MET A 194 4.69 -15.59 -8.84
C MET A 194 3.91 -16.66 -8.06
N ARG A 195 4.58 -17.71 -7.56
CA ARG A 195 3.93 -18.74 -6.71
C ARG A 195 3.37 -18.17 -5.42
N HIS A 196 3.98 -17.11 -4.88
CA HIS A 196 3.51 -16.40 -3.70
C HIS A 196 2.46 -15.31 -4.01
N ASN A 197 1.91 -15.29 -5.22
CA ASN A 197 0.95 -14.29 -5.69
C ASN A 197 1.43 -12.85 -5.50
N ASN A 198 2.73 -12.62 -5.68
CA ASN A 198 3.33 -11.32 -5.47
C ASN A 198 3.05 -10.37 -6.63
N THR A 199 2.76 -9.11 -6.32
CA THR A 199 2.67 -8.00 -7.27
C THR A 199 4.02 -7.29 -7.27
N SER A 200 4.67 -7.14 -8.45
CA SER A 200 6.01 -6.56 -8.56
C SER A 200 6.24 -5.90 -9.93
N SER A 201 7.31 -5.11 -10.06
CA SER A 201 7.62 -4.39 -11.28
C SER A 201 9.06 -4.60 -11.75
N PHE A 202 10.05 -3.93 -11.14
CA PHE A 202 11.43 -3.98 -11.62
C PHE A 202 12.14 -5.31 -11.34
N ASN A 203 12.66 -5.95 -12.39
CA ASN A 203 13.59 -7.08 -12.32
C ASN A 203 14.48 -7.07 -13.57
N PHE A 204 15.77 -6.79 -13.44
CA PHE A 204 16.68 -6.69 -14.59
C PHE A 204 17.00 -8.07 -15.15
N ARG A 205 16.34 -8.42 -16.24
CA ARG A 205 16.50 -9.69 -16.97
C ARG A 205 16.09 -9.57 -18.44
N THR A 206 16.57 -10.51 -19.23
CA THR A 206 16.09 -10.66 -20.61
C THR A 206 14.75 -11.44 -20.63
N ILE A 207 14.04 -11.30 -21.74
CA ILE A 207 12.88 -12.15 -22.05
C ILE A 207 13.38 -13.58 -22.23
N ALA A 208 12.68 -14.55 -21.66
CA ALA A 208 13.05 -15.97 -21.74
C ALA A 208 13.23 -16.42 -23.23
N GLY A 209 14.41 -16.98 -23.52
CA GLY A 209 14.78 -17.41 -24.88
C GLY A 209 15.14 -16.26 -25.85
N SER A 210 15.43 -15.06 -25.33
CA SER A 210 15.78 -13.88 -26.13
C SER A 210 16.95 -13.10 -25.51
N LYS A 211 17.66 -12.33 -26.34
CA LYS A 211 18.66 -11.33 -25.88
C LYS A 211 18.02 -9.97 -25.56
N LYS A 212 16.71 -9.79 -25.81
CA LYS A 212 16.02 -8.53 -25.56
C LYS A 212 15.70 -8.38 -24.07
N LEU A 213 15.93 -7.18 -23.54
CA LEU A 213 15.52 -6.83 -22.18
C LEU A 213 13.99 -6.85 -22.08
N SER A 214 13.47 -7.41 -20.98
CA SER A 214 12.05 -7.35 -20.68
C SER A 214 11.60 -5.93 -20.32
N HIS A 215 10.30 -5.65 -20.35
CA HIS A 215 9.77 -4.37 -19.84
C HIS A 215 10.01 -4.23 -18.34
N HIS A 216 9.99 -5.34 -17.58
CA HIS A 216 10.39 -5.37 -16.15
C HIS A 216 11.83 -4.95 -15.95
N ALA A 217 12.75 -5.35 -16.86
CA ALA A 217 14.15 -4.93 -16.78
C ALA A 217 14.34 -3.41 -16.90
N ARG A 218 13.38 -2.72 -17.48
CA ARG A 218 13.37 -1.25 -17.60
C ARG A 218 12.51 -0.60 -16.51
N GLY A 219 11.85 -1.39 -15.65
CA GLY A 219 10.85 -0.92 -14.69
C GLY A 219 9.59 -0.36 -15.34
N MET A 220 9.26 -0.79 -16.57
CA MET A 220 8.16 -0.28 -17.40
C MET A 220 6.98 -1.25 -17.48
N ALA A 221 6.97 -2.27 -16.64
CA ALA A 221 5.88 -3.23 -16.52
C ALA A 221 5.58 -3.55 -15.06
N VAL A 222 4.36 -3.96 -14.78
CA VAL A 222 3.89 -4.42 -13.48
C VAL A 222 3.12 -5.72 -13.68
N ASP A 223 3.41 -6.72 -12.85
CA ASP A 223 2.65 -7.95 -12.74
C ASP A 223 1.81 -7.92 -11.46
N ILE A 224 0.51 -8.20 -11.55
CA ILE A 224 -0.45 -8.09 -10.44
C ILE A 224 -1.10 -9.43 -10.17
N ASN A 225 -1.12 -9.84 -8.88
CA ASN A 225 -1.77 -11.08 -8.42
C ASN A 225 -1.37 -12.28 -9.28
N THR A 226 -0.09 -12.52 -9.36
CA THR A 226 0.58 -13.31 -10.38
C THR A 226 0.17 -14.79 -10.41
N LEU A 227 -0.08 -15.41 -9.24
CA LEU A 227 -0.53 -16.81 -9.16
C LEU A 227 -1.87 -17.03 -9.85
N TYR A 228 -2.82 -16.11 -9.60
CA TYR A 228 -4.18 -16.19 -10.12
C TYR A 228 -4.32 -15.66 -11.55
N ASN A 229 -3.29 -15.00 -12.06
CA ASN A 229 -3.26 -14.40 -13.40
C ASN A 229 -2.06 -14.91 -14.22
N PRO A 230 -1.94 -16.23 -14.43
CA PRO A 230 -0.73 -16.81 -14.98
C PRO A 230 -0.48 -16.40 -16.44
N TYR A 231 0.80 -16.41 -16.81
CA TYR A 231 1.20 -16.48 -18.21
C TYR A 231 0.80 -17.84 -18.80
N TYR A 232 0.28 -17.84 -20.03
CA TYR A 232 -0.12 -19.04 -20.78
C TYR A 232 0.30 -18.93 -22.23
N LYS A 233 0.99 -19.95 -22.74
CA LYS A 233 1.32 -20.07 -24.16
C LYS A 233 1.24 -21.51 -24.63
N LYS A 234 0.49 -21.73 -25.71
CA LYS A 234 0.54 -23.00 -26.45
C LYS A 234 1.52 -22.84 -27.61
N ARG A 235 2.58 -23.62 -27.64
CA ARG A 235 3.59 -23.62 -28.70
C ARG A 235 3.06 -24.38 -29.94
N LYS A 236 3.69 -24.14 -31.09
CA LYS A 236 3.32 -24.82 -32.37
C LYS A 236 3.43 -26.35 -32.26
N ASN A 237 4.35 -26.86 -31.47
CA ASN A 237 4.53 -28.31 -31.24
C ASN A 237 3.54 -28.88 -30.21
N GLY A 238 2.50 -28.14 -29.82
CA GLY A 238 1.49 -28.55 -28.85
C GLY A 238 1.88 -28.37 -27.37
N THR A 239 3.15 -28.12 -27.04
CA THR A 239 3.60 -27.90 -25.66
C THR A 239 2.94 -26.66 -25.08
N VAL A 240 2.45 -26.78 -23.84
CA VAL A 240 1.86 -25.68 -23.09
C VAL A 240 2.88 -25.18 -22.04
N VAL A 241 3.08 -23.86 -22.00
CA VAL A 241 3.87 -23.18 -20.98
C VAL A 241 2.93 -22.39 -20.10
N ILE A 242 3.04 -22.56 -18.78
CA ILE A 242 2.28 -21.84 -17.76
C ILE A 242 3.28 -21.34 -16.72
N GLN A 243 3.18 -20.06 -16.36
CA GLN A 243 4.02 -19.44 -15.32
C GLN A 243 3.14 -18.54 -14.43
N PRO A 244 3.19 -18.76 -13.09
CA PRO A 244 3.91 -19.84 -12.43
C PRO A 244 3.30 -21.22 -12.77
N THR A 245 4.07 -22.28 -12.64
CA THR A 245 3.58 -23.65 -12.92
C THR A 245 2.38 -24.01 -12.04
N THR A 246 2.34 -23.52 -10.81
CA THR A 246 1.21 -23.66 -9.87
C THR A 246 -0.04 -22.88 -10.28
N GLY A 247 0.07 -21.95 -11.25
CA GLY A 247 -1.07 -21.19 -11.80
C GLY A 247 -1.96 -21.98 -12.77
N LYS A 248 -1.61 -23.25 -13.08
CA LYS A 248 -2.40 -24.10 -14.00
C LYS A 248 -3.91 -24.13 -13.73
N PRO A 249 -4.42 -24.20 -12.47
CA PRO A 249 -5.86 -24.17 -12.19
C PRO A 249 -6.55 -22.88 -12.64
N TYR A 250 -5.81 -21.77 -12.74
CA TYR A 250 -6.33 -20.41 -13.01
C TYR A 250 -6.28 -20.03 -14.50
N VAL A 251 -5.75 -20.90 -15.36
CA VAL A 251 -5.78 -20.71 -16.84
C VAL A 251 -7.20 -20.72 -17.38
N ASN A 252 -8.09 -21.51 -16.78
CA ASN A 252 -9.50 -21.53 -17.16
C ASN A 252 -10.23 -20.28 -16.61
N ARG A 253 -10.25 -19.22 -17.41
CA ARG A 253 -10.84 -17.91 -17.03
C ARG A 253 -12.38 -17.92 -16.95
N LYS A 254 -13.07 -19.03 -17.30
CA LYS A 254 -14.53 -19.21 -17.11
C LYS A 254 -14.86 -19.49 -15.63
N ARG A 255 -13.91 -20.07 -14.87
CA ARG A 255 -14.08 -20.34 -13.44
C ARG A 255 -14.04 -19.02 -12.65
N ASN A 256 -14.79 -18.99 -11.54
CA ASN A 256 -14.69 -17.90 -10.56
C ASN A 256 -13.64 -18.26 -9.52
N PHE A 257 -12.76 -17.29 -9.20
CA PHE A 257 -11.72 -17.39 -8.17
C PHE A 257 -11.27 -15.99 -7.76
N PRO A 258 -10.70 -15.82 -6.56
CA PRO A 258 -10.25 -14.51 -6.06
C PRO A 258 -9.11 -13.96 -6.94
N TYR A 259 -8.86 -12.65 -6.82
CA TYR A 259 -7.74 -11.95 -7.45
C TYR A 259 -7.68 -12.03 -9.00
N LYS A 260 -8.74 -12.51 -9.65
CA LYS A 260 -8.79 -12.67 -11.11
C LYS A 260 -8.93 -11.32 -11.81
N ILE A 261 -7.98 -10.98 -12.67
CA ILE A 261 -8.07 -9.82 -13.57
C ILE A 261 -8.81 -10.22 -14.83
N VAL A 262 -9.82 -9.43 -15.22
CA VAL A 262 -10.57 -9.62 -16.44
C VAL A 262 -10.69 -8.31 -17.24
N ARG A 263 -10.93 -8.42 -18.55
CA ARG A 263 -11.22 -7.26 -19.38
C ARG A 263 -12.42 -6.50 -18.81
N GLY A 264 -12.25 -5.19 -18.57
CA GLY A 264 -13.28 -4.29 -18.08
C GLY A 264 -13.44 -4.23 -16.56
N ASP A 265 -12.67 -5.02 -15.77
CA ASP A 265 -12.61 -4.80 -14.32
C ASP A 265 -11.89 -3.47 -13.96
N LEU A 266 -11.92 -3.09 -12.70
CA LEU A 266 -11.34 -1.83 -12.25
C LEU A 266 -9.83 -1.76 -12.54
N CYS A 267 -9.07 -2.83 -12.21
CA CYS A 267 -7.64 -2.87 -12.44
C CYS A 267 -7.31 -2.69 -13.92
N TYR A 268 -7.96 -3.47 -14.80
CA TYR A 268 -7.81 -3.34 -16.25
C TYR A 268 -8.09 -1.92 -16.75
N ARG A 269 -9.19 -1.28 -16.31
CA ARG A 269 -9.56 0.06 -16.77
C ARG A 269 -8.54 1.09 -16.34
N LEU A 270 -8.17 1.12 -15.06
CA LEU A 270 -7.23 2.10 -14.53
C LEU A 270 -5.87 2.03 -15.24
N PHE A 271 -5.33 0.81 -15.46
CA PHE A 271 -4.07 0.69 -16.20
C PHE A 271 -4.17 1.19 -17.64
N LEU A 272 -5.28 0.91 -18.34
CA LEU A 272 -5.47 1.39 -19.71
C LEU A 272 -5.65 2.91 -19.78
N GLU A 273 -6.38 3.50 -18.85
CA GLU A 273 -6.57 4.95 -18.72
C GLU A 273 -5.25 5.68 -18.53
N HIS A 274 -4.29 5.05 -17.84
CA HIS A 274 -2.92 5.54 -17.68
C HIS A 274 -1.97 5.13 -18.83
N GLY A 275 -2.49 4.60 -19.94
CA GLY A 275 -1.73 4.30 -21.15
C GLY A 275 -0.93 3.01 -21.12
N PHE A 276 -1.21 2.10 -20.20
CA PHE A 276 -0.65 0.74 -20.21
C PHE A 276 -1.41 -0.17 -21.18
N THR A 277 -0.74 -1.20 -21.64
CA THR A 277 -1.35 -2.30 -22.38
C THR A 277 -1.38 -3.56 -21.50
N TRP A 278 -2.36 -4.43 -21.70
CA TRP A 278 -2.55 -5.65 -20.92
C TRP A 278 -2.13 -6.89 -21.69
N GLY A 279 -1.27 -7.72 -21.12
CA GLY A 279 -0.80 -8.97 -21.72
C GLY A 279 -1.90 -10.03 -21.91
N GLY A 280 -2.97 -9.97 -21.12
CA GLY A 280 -4.15 -10.82 -21.32
C GLY A 280 -4.88 -10.58 -22.65
N ALA A 281 -4.64 -9.44 -23.32
CA ALA A 281 -5.18 -9.13 -24.64
C ALA A 281 -4.33 -9.68 -25.82
N TRP A 282 -3.08 -10.11 -25.58
CA TRP A 282 -2.20 -10.61 -26.64
C TRP A 282 -2.80 -11.79 -27.40
N ARG A 283 -2.47 -11.96 -28.68
CA ARG A 283 -3.08 -12.97 -29.56
C ARG A 283 -2.38 -14.33 -29.49
N ASP A 284 -1.04 -14.35 -29.50
CA ASP A 284 -0.20 -15.56 -29.61
C ASP A 284 0.10 -16.21 -28.25
N ARG A 285 -0.21 -15.51 -27.17
CA ARG A 285 -0.06 -15.91 -25.77
C ARG A 285 -0.99 -15.09 -24.91
N LYS A 286 -1.13 -15.46 -23.66
CA LYS A 286 -1.82 -14.67 -22.64
C LYS A 286 -0.90 -14.45 -21.47
N ASP A 287 -0.84 -13.23 -20.98
CA ASP A 287 -0.16 -12.87 -19.76
C ASP A 287 -1.12 -12.07 -18.91
N TYR A 288 -1.90 -12.78 -18.11
CA TYR A 288 -3.04 -12.17 -17.43
C TYR A 288 -2.63 -11.24 -16.29
N GLN A 289 -1.42 -11.42 -15.71
CA GLN A 289 -0.86 -10.56 -14.66
C GLN A 289 -0.29 -9.26 -15.20
N HIS A 290 0.17 -9.24 -16.48
CA HIS A 290 1.11 -8.28 -17.03
C HIS A 290 0.46 -7.03 -17.60
N PHE A 291 0.91 -5.87 -17.08
CA PHE A 291 0.64 -4.56 -17.65
C PHE A 291 1.97 -3.88 -18.00
N GLU A 292 2.09 -3.35 -19.21
CA GLU A 292 3.31 -2.67 -19.67
C GLU A 292 2.99 -1.33 -20.34
N LYS A 293 3.88 -0.34 -20.18
CA LYS A 293 3.78 0.96 -20.83
C LYS A 293 5.02 1.19 -21.70
N SER A 294 4.82 1.36 -23.00
CA SER A 294 5.87 1.80 -23.91
C SER A 294 5.93 3.32 -23.91
N ILE A 295 7.13 3.88 -23.84
CA ILE A 295 7.36 5.31 -24.03
C ILE A 295 8.06 5.44 -25.36
N ASN A 296 7.39 6.09 -26.28
CA ASN A 296 7.96 6.50 -27.57
C ASN A 296 9.01 7.56 -27.36
#